data_37df28cdbff15305a5bede19c19886ee
#
_entry.id   37df28cdbff15305a5bede19c19886ee
#
_cell.length_a   1.000
_cell.length_b   1.000
_cell.length_c   1.000
_cell.angle_alpha   90.00
_cell.angle_beta   90.00
_cell.angle_gamma   90.00
#
_symmetry.space_group_name_H-M   'P 1'
#
loop_
_entity.id
_entity.type
_entity.pdbx_description
1 polymer ?
#
loop_
_entity_poly.entity_id
_entity_poly.type
_entity_poly.pdbx_seq_one_letter_code
_entity_poly.pdbx_strand_id
1 'polypeptide(L)'
;EDASFDLILNRHGEFDPLEIKRLLARDGILLTQQVGCDNDRDLVEMVLPGLPKPFPDMNLAEQRHAFEQAGFQILRAEEAYRPIKFYDVGAFVWFAHIIEWEFPDFSVDRCFERLLEMQRVLERDGVIQGTIHRYLICAQKK
;
A
#
# COMPACT_ATOMS: atom_id res chain seq x y z
N GLU A 1 10.95 4.01 26.33
CA GLU A 1 12.36 4.20 26.69
C GLU A 1 13.24 4.11 25.43
N ASP A 2 14.39 4.82 25.39
CA ASP A 2 15.31 4.77 24.29
C ASP A 2 16.02 3.43 24.25
N ALA A 3 16.41 3.00 23.04
CA ALA A 3 17.24 1.80 22.82
C ALA A 3 16.75 0.54 23.54
N SER A 4 15.40 0.33 23.53
CA SER A 4 14.75 -0.72 24.32
C SER A 4 14.29 -1.93 23.49
N PHE A 5 14.42 -1.89 22.16
CA PHE A 5 13.98 -2.98 21.28
C PHE A 5 15.11 -3.47 20.38
N ASP A 6 15.34 -4.79 20.35
CA ASP A 6 16.26 -5.42 19.42
C ASP A 6 15.62 -5.64 18.04
N LEU A 7 14.30 -5.74 17.99
CA LEU A 7 13.52 -5.95 16.77
C LEU A 7 12.21 -5.14 16.83
N ILE A 8 11.95 -4.38 15.78
CA ILE A 8 10.65 -3.74 15.55
C ILE A 8 10.04 -4.32 14.28
N LEU A 9 8.80 -4.80 14.40
CA LEU A 9 7.98 -5.25 13.27
C LEU A 9 6.86 -4.24 13.03
N ASN A 10 6.75 -3.75 11.81
CA ASN A 10 5.70 -2.85 11.41
C ASN A 10 5.06 -3.35 10.11
N ARG A 11 3.73 -3.40 10.08
CA ARG A 11 3.00 -3.82 8.88
C ARG A 11 1.78 -2.95 8.66
N HIS A 12 1.75 -2.24 7.54
CA HIS A 12 0.65 -1.34 7.12
C HIS A 12 0.30 -0.29 8.19
N GLY A 13 1.27 0.10 9.01
CA GLY A 13 1.12 1.13 10.04
C GLY A 13 2.01 2.32 9.74
N GLU A 14 1.60 3.48 10.23
CA GLU A 14 2.44 4.68 10.20
C GLU A 14 3.75 4.45 10.93
N PHE A 15 4.79 5.13 10.49
CA PHE A 15 6.10 5.07 11.11
C PHE A 15 6.89 6.36 10.87
N ASP A 16 7.79 6.66 11.80
CA ASP A 16 8.79 7.70 11.68
C ASP A 16 10.18 7.05 11.82
N PRO A 17 11.04 7.14 10.78
CA PRO A 17 12.38 6.56 10.84
C PRO A 17 13.23 7.05 12.00
N LEU A 18 13.09 8.31 12.43
CA LEU A 18 13.84 8.86 13.56
C LEU A 18 13.35 8.29 14.90
N GLU A 19 12.04 8.15 15.07
CA GLU A 19 11.46 7.53 16.26
C GLU A 19 11.82 6.04 16.35
N ILE A 20 11.75 5.31 15.23
CA ILE A 20 12.19 3.91 15.17
C ILE A 20 13.68 3.83 15.56
N LYS A 21 14.52 4.73 15.05
CA LYS A 21 15.95 4.76 15.42
C LYS A 21 16.14 5.02 16.91
N ARG A 22 15.37 5.91 17.51
CA ARG A 22 15.42 6.17 18.95
C ARG A 22 15.08 4.93 19.77
N LEU A 23 14.05 4.19 19.38
CA LEU A 23 13.53 3.01 20.08
C LEU A 23 14.43 1.77 19.95
N LEU A 24 15.05 1.57 18.80
CA LEU A 24 15.92 0.41 18.58
C LEU A 24 17.19 0.49 19.40
N ALA A 25 17.59 -0.63 19.97
CA ALA A 25 18.92 -0.85 20.56
C ALA A 25 20.01 -0.73 19.48
N ARG A 26 21.26 -0.67 19.90
CA ARG A 26 22.40 -0.74 18.99
C ARG A 26 22.35 -2.05 18.20
N ASP A 27 22.57 -1.97 16.90
CA ASP A 27 22.48 -3.09 15.95
C ASP A 27 21.07 -3.71 15.83
N GLY A 28 20.06 -3.10 16.46
CA GLY A 28 18.66 -3.53 16.39
C GLY A 28 18.08 -3.40 14.98
N ILE A 29 17.11 -4.23 14.68
CA ILE A 29 16.55 -4.40 13.33
C ILE A 29 15.11 -3.90 13.25
N LEU A 30 14.80 -3.17 12.20
CA LEU A 30 13.44 -2.93 11.74
C LEU A 30 13.13 -3.88 10.59
N LEU A 31 11.96 -4.47 10.61
CA LEU A 31 11.33 -5.09 9.45
C LEU A 31 9.96 -4.45 9.22
N THR A 32 9.80 -3.74 8.10
CA THR A 32 8.52 -3.12 7.73
C THR A 32 8.04 -3.60 6.37
N GLN A 33 6.74 -3.90 6.27
CA GLN A 33 6.03 -4.13 5.01
C GLN A 33 4.90 -3.12 4.89
N GLN A 34 4.83 -2.42 3.74
CA GLN A 34 3.88 -1.35 3.52
C GLN A 34 3.09 -1.52 2.23
N VAL A 35 1.97 -0.80 2.15
CA VAL A 35 1.22 -0.59 0.93
C VAL A 35 1.92 0.49 0.11
N GLY A 36 2.19 0.22 -1.16
CA GLY A 36 2.83 1.17 -2.04
C GLY A 36 1.83 2.09 -2.74
N CYS A 37 2.31 3.23 -3.24
CA CYS A 37 1.51 4.30 -3.84
C CYS A 37 0.75 3.89 -5.11
N ASP A 38 1.10 2.77 -5.73
CA ASP A 38 0.42 2.24 -6.93
C ASP A 38 -0.64 1.18 -6.59
N ASN A 39 -0.92 0.98 -5.29
CA ASN A 39 -1.92 0.01 -4.86
C ASN A 39 -3.30 0.35 -5.42
N ASP A 40 -3.96 -0.63 -6.01
CA ASP A 40 -5.34 -0.56 -6.53
C ASP A 40 -5.61 0.56 -7.57
N ARG A 41 -4.56 1.21 -8.13
CA ARG A 41 -4.73 2.38 -9.01
C ARG A 41 -5.48 2.07 -10.31
N ASP A 42 -5.33 0.88 -10.85
CA ASP A 42 -6.09 0.39 -12.00
C ASP A 42 -7.58 0.21 -11.68
N LEU A 43 -7.92 -0.30 -10.48
CA LEU A 43 -9.30 -0.41 -10.01
C LEU A 43 -9.92 0.98 -9.74
N VAL A 44 -9.15 1.87 -9.14
CA VAL A 44 -9.57 3.27 -8.93
C VAL A 44 -9.88 3.93 -10.26
N GLU A 45 -9.02 3.78 -11.28
CA GLU A 45 -9.22 4.35 -12.61
C GLU A 45 -10.47 3.80 -13.31
N MET A 46 -10.85 2.55 -13.04
CA MET A 46 -12.09 1.98 -13.58
C MET A 46 -13.34 2.71 -13.08
N VAL A 47 -13.39 3.10 -11.81
CA VAL A 47 -14.62 3.65 -11.18
C VAL A 47 -14.56 5.14 -10.87
N LEU A 48 -13.38 5.67 -10.61
CA LEU A 48 -13.13 7.08 -10.25
C LEU A 48 -11.91 7.60 -11.04
N PRO A 49 -12.01 7.73 -12.38
CA PRO A 49 -10.87 8.07 -13.22
C PRO A 49 -10.28 9.44 -12.90
N GLY A 50 -8.96 9.53 -13.03
CA GLY A 50 -8.22 10.78 -12.86
C GLY A 50 -7.98 11.21 -11.42
N LEU A 51 -8.27 10.38 -10.42
CA LEU A 51 -7.92 10.68 -9.03
C LEU A 51 -6.41 10.62 -8.80
N PRO A 52 -5.83 11.59 -8.07
CA PRO A 52 -4.44 11.55 -7.68
C PRO A 52 -4.17 10.38 -6.71
N LYS A 53 -2.90 9.98 -6.59
CA LYS A 53 -2.49 9.02 -5.57
C LYS A 53 -2.63 9.66 -4.18
N PRO A 54 -3.26 8.98 -3.21
CA PRO A 54 -3.44 9.54 -1.86
C PRO A 54 -2.11 9.71 -1.11
N PHE A 55 -1.15 8.81 -1.36
CA PHE A 55 0.16 8.78 -0.69
C PHE A 55 1.28 8.58 -1.71
N PRO A 56 1.61 9.61 -2.55
CA PRO A 56 2.54 9.45 -3.66
C PRO A 56 3.97 9.05 -3.23
N ASP A 57 4.39 9.46 -2.03
CA ASP A 57 5.72 9.19 -1.49
C ASP A 57 5.84 7.80 -0.82
N MET A 58 4.73 7.06 -0.70
CA MET A 58 4.73 5.69 -0.17
C MET A 58 5.19 4.70 -1.24
N ASN A 59 6.47 4.75 -1.59
CA ASN A 59 7.12 3.85 -2.53
C ASN A 59 8.49 3.42 -1.99
N LEU A 60 9.02 2.33 -2.52
CA LEU A 60 10.28 1.76 -2.03
C LEU A 60 11.45 2.74 -2.09
N ALA A 61 11.56 3.51 -3.18
CA ALA A 61 12.71 4.41 -3.40
C ALA A 61 12.73 5.54 -2.35
N GLU A 62 11.61 6.23 -2.16
CA GLU A 62 11.48 7.33 -1.20
C GLU A 62 11.66 6.84 0.24
N GLN A 63 11.01 5.74 0.57
CA GLN A 63 11.09 5.20 1.94
C GLN A 63 12.47 4.63 2.27
N ARG A 64 13.12 3.95 1.33
CA ARG A 64 14.50 3.52 1.47
C ARG A 64 15.43 4.74 1.71
N HIS A 65 15.27 5.80 0.91
CA HIS A 65 16.04 7.02 1.07
C HIS A 65 15.84 7.65 2.46
N ALA A 66 14.60 7.72 2.94
CA ALA A 66 14.28 8.24 4.28
C ALA A 66 14.99 7.46 5.39
N PHE A 67 15.03 6.14 5.33
CA PHE A 67 15.76 5.31 6.30
C PHE A 67 17.29 5.49 6.19
N GLU A 68 17.83 5.60 4.99
CA GLU A 68 19.26 5.88 4.77
C GLU A 68 19.65 7.24 5.35
N GLN A 69 18.85 8.30 5.13
CA GLN A 69 19.03 9.63 5.71
C GLN A 69 18.93 9.63 7.25
N ALA A 70 18.05 8.81 7.82
CA ALA A 70 17.98 8.60 9.25
C ALA A 70 19.19 7.81 9.80
N GLY A 71 20.10 7.35 8.95
CA GLY A 71 21.33 6.65 9.31
C GLY A 71 21.14 5.16 9.58
N PHE A 72 20.18 4.51 8.95
CA PHE A 72 20.06 3.06 8.93
C PHE A 72 20.93 2.45 7.84
N GLN A 73 21.36 1.21 8.06
CA GLN A 73 21.86 0.35 7.01
C GLN A 73 20.72 -0.48 6.46
N ILE A 74 20.44 -0.37 5.17
CA ILE A 74 19.45 -1.21 4.50
C ILE A 74 20.05 -2.59 4.28
N LEU A 75 19.43 -3.61 4.88
CA LEU A 75 19.82 -5.00 4.72
C LEU A 75 19.10 -5.66 3.55
N ARG A 76 17.82 -5.29 3.35
CA ARG A 76 16.96 -5.79 2.27
C ARG A 76 15.91 -4.74 1.93
N ALA A 77 15.67 -4.55 0.66
CA ALA A 77 14.60 -3.69 0.16
C ALA A 77 13.99 -4.32 -1.09
N GLU A 78 12.70 -4.59 -1.08
CA GLU A 78 12.00 -5.30 -2.15
C GLU A 78 10.63 -4.70 -2.39
N GLU A 79 10.18 -4.76 -3.62
CA GLU A 79 8.90 -4.28 -4.08
C GLU A 79 8.22 -5.38 -4.89
N ALA A 80 6.90 -5.48 -4.79
CA ALA A 80 6.12 -6.48 -5.51
C ALA A 80 4.77 -5.92 -5.95
N TYR A 81 4.41 -6.25 -7.17
CA TYR A 81 3.10 -6.04 -7.77
C TYR A 81 2.43 -7.40 -7.98
N ARG A 82 1.22 -7.56 -7.45
CA ARG A 82 0.49 -8.83 -7.51
C ARG A 82 -0.96 -8.59 -7.89
N PRO A 83 -1.60 -9.52 -8.61
CA PRO A 83 -3.01 -9.39 -8.94
C PRO A 83 -3.90 -9.52 -7.71
N ILE A 84 -4.93 -8.66 -7.61
CA ILE A 84 -6.14 -8.89 -6.82
C ILE A 84 -7.28 -9.17 -7.79
N LYS A 85 -8.16 -10.11 -7.46
CA LYS A 85 -9.20 -10.60 -8.36
C LYS A 85 -10.56 -10.58 -7.68
N PHE A 86 -11.56 -10.09 -8.40
CA PHE A 86 -12.96 -10.11 -8.00
C PHE A 86 -13.76 -10.92 -9.04
N TYR A 87 -14.61 -11.79 -8.54
CA TYR A 87 -15.45 -12.66 -9.36
C TYR A 87 -16.93 -12.24 -9.33
N ASP A 88 -17.23 -11.14 -8.67
CA ASP A 88 -18.49 -10.42 -8.73
C ASP A 88 -18.29 -8.93 -8.41
N VAL A 89 -19.17 -8.08 -8.95
CA VAL A 89 -19.10 -6.62 -8.75
C VAL A 89 -19.46 -6.23 -7.31
N GLY A 90 -20.32 -7.00 -6.63
CA GLY A 90 -20.70 -6.73 -5.23
C GLY A 90 -19.51 -6.87 -4.28
N ALA A 91 -18.63 -7.86 -4.50
CA ALA A 91 -17.39 -8.02 -3.73
C ALA A 91 -16.45 -6.81 -3.94
N PHE A 92 -16.34 -6.30 -5.17
CA PHE A 92 -15.59 -5.08 -5.44
C PHE A 92 -16.23 -3.86 -4.75
N VAL A 93 -17.55 -3.69 -4.83
CA VAL A 93 -18.28 -2.59 -4.16
C VAL A 93 -17.99 -2.60 -2.66
N TRP A 94 -18.09 -3.78 -2.03
CA TRP A 94 -17.77 -3.93 -0.61
C TRP A 94 -16.31 -3.55 -0.29
N PHE A 95 -15.36 -4.00 -1.12
CA PHE A 95 -13.95 -3.67 -1.00
C PHE A 95 -13.70 -2.16 -1.10
N ALA A 96 -14.28 -1.49 -2.10
CA ALA A 96 -14.12 -0.05 -2.30
C ALA A 96 -14.68 0.77 -1.12
N HIS A 97 -15.75 0.31 -0.47
CA HIS A 97 -16.29 0.94 0.73
C HIS A 97 -15.40 0.81 1.98
N ILE A 98 -14.60 -0.26 2.07
CA ILE A 98 -13.71 -0.47 3.23
C ILE A 98 -12.45 0.40 3.14
N ILE A 99 -11.94 0.63 1.94
CA ILE A 99 -10.68 1.37 1.73
C ILE A 99 -10.96 2.76 1.16
N GLU A 100 -11.69 3.57 1.93
CA GLU A 100 -12.16 4.90 1.54
C GLU A 100 -11.03 5.84 1.10
N TRP A 101 -9.82 5.69 1.66
CA TRP A 101 -8.65 6.49 1.26
C TRP A 101 -8.16 6.22 -0.17
N GLU A 102 -8.41 5.02 -0.73
CA GLU A 102 -8.14 4.72 -2.15
C GLU A 102 -9.32 5.12 -3.04
N PHE A 103 -10.55 4.96 -2.52
CA PHE A 103 -11.80 5.21 -3.24
C PHE A 103 -12.62 6.35 -2.58
N PRO A 104 -12.09 7.59 -2.52
CA PRO A 104 -12.77 8.68 -1.84
C PRO A 104 -14.13 8.98 -2.47
N ASP A 105 -15.14 9.19 -1.60
CA ASP A 105 -16.52 9.46 -2.01
C ASP A 105 -17.13 8.41 -2.96
N PHE A 106 -16.63 7.18 -2.93
CA PHE A 106 -17.21 6.08 -3.69
C PHE A 106 -18.63 5.79 -3.21
N SER A 107 -19.57 5.69 -4.14
CA SER A 107 -20.91 5.14 -3.90
C SER A 107 -21.40 4.44 -5.15
N VAL A 108 -22.32 3.49 -4.98
CA VAL A 108 -22.94 2.77 -6.10
C VAL A 108 -23.65 3.75 -7.03
N ASP A 109 -24.41 4.71 -6.48
CA ASP A 109 -25.13 5.69 -7.27
C ASP A 109 -24.19 6.56 -8.11
N ARG A 110 -23.11 7.07 -7.51
CA ARG A 110 -22.13 7.91 -8.20
C ARG A 110 -21.37 7.15 -9.29
N CYS A 111 -21.05 5.89 -9.04
CA CYS A 111 -20.21 5.08 -9.93
C CYS A 111 -21.01 4.08 -10.77
N PHE A 112 -22.35 4.20 -10.82
CA PHE A 112 -23.23 3.18 -11.39
C PHE A 112 -22.86 2.76 -12.82
N GLU A 113 -22.68 3.73 -13.72
CA GLU A 113 -22.30 3.43 -15.13
C GLU A 113 -20.95 2.73 -15.22
N ARG A 114 -19.99 3.11 -14.37
CA ARG A 114 -18.68 2.46 -14.29
C ARG A 114 -18.75 1.04 -13.75
N LEU A 115 -19.62 0.81 -12.77
CA LEU A 115 -19.90 -0.54 -12.26
C LEU A 115 -20.57 -1.42 -13.30
N LEU A 116 -21.44 -0.88 -14.16
CA LEU A 116 -21.99 -1.61 -15.31
C LEU A 116 -20.90 -1.96 -16.33
N GLU A 117 -19.95 -1.07 -16.60
CA GLU A 117 -18.79 -1.37 -17.46
C GLU A 117 -17.93 -2.47 -16.83
N MET A 118 -17.72 -2.42 -15.53
CA MET A 118 -16.98 -3.47 -14.79
C MET A 118 -17.70 -4.82 -14.84
N GLN A 119 -19.05 -4.82 -14.78
CA GLN A 119 -19.87 -6.02 -14.97
C GLN A 119 -19.67 -6.62 -16.38
N ARG A 120 -19.61 -5.80 -17.42
CA ARG A 120 -19.32 -6.26 -18.78
C ARG A 120 -17.92 -6.88 -18.92
N VAL A 121 -16.92 -6.32 -18.22
CA VAL A 121 -15.58 -6.92 -18.14
C VAL A 121 -15.65 -8.30 -17.49
N LEU A 122 -16.38 -8.41 -16.37
CA LEU A 122 -16.59 -9.68 -15.68
C LEU A 122 -17.26 -10.74 -16.57
N GLU A 123 -18.31 -10.35 -17.32
CA GLU A 123 -19.03 -11.25 -18.23
C GLU A 123 -18.16 -11.72 -19.40
N ARG A 124 -17.28 -10.84 -19.91
CA ARG A 124 -16.38 -11.16 -21.02
C ARG A 124 -15.18 -12.00 -20.58
N ASP A 125 -14.54 -11.63 -19.46
CA ASP A 125 -13.23 -12.12 -19.06
C ASP A 125 -13.30 -13.12 -17.87
N GLY A 126 -14.47 -13.24 -17.23
CA GLY A 126 -14.70 -14.09 -16.06
C GLY A 126 -14.08 -13.55 -14.76
N VAL A 127 -13.45 -12.39 -14.80
CA VAL A 127 -12.76 -11.81 -13.64
C VAL A 127 -12.56 -10.30 -13.82
N ILE A 128 -12.70 -9.54 -12.73
CA ILE A 128 -12.21 -8.18 -12.58
C ILE A 128 -10.85 -8.28 -11.90
N GLN A 129 -9.81 -7.76 -12.53
CA GLN A 129 -8.46 -7.83 -11.99
C GLN A 129 -7.91 -6.43 -11.75
N GLY A 130 -7.33 -6.24 -10.57
CA GLY A 130 -6.54 -5.10 -10.19
C GLY A 130 -5.14 -5.50 -9.74
N THR A 131 -4.37 -4.52 -9.30
CA THR A 131 -2.97 -4.70 -8.89
C THR A 131 -2.76 -4.18 -7.49
N ILE A 132 -2.32 -5.04 -6.59
CA ILE A 132 -1.81 -4.62 -5.28
C ILE A 132 -0.31 -4.32 -5.37
N HIS A 133 0.10 -3.23 -4.74
CA HIS A 133 1.49 -2.83 -4.61
C HIS A 133 1.94 -2.93 -3.16
N ARG A 134 3.03 -3.65 -2.91
CA ARG A 134 3.64 -3.80 -1.58
C ARG A 134 5.15 -3.60 -1.68
N TYR A 135 5.74 -3.01 -0.64
CA TYR A 135 7.19 -3.00 -0.48
C TYR A 135 7.59 -3.44 0.93
N LEU A 136 8.81 -3.91 1.05
CA LEU A 136 9.41 -4.40 2.29
C LEU A 136 10.79 -3.77 2.45
N ILE A 137 11.07 -3.30 3.64
CA ILE A 137 12.40 -2.82 4.05
C ILE A 137 12.80 -3.54 5.33
N CYS A 138 14.01 -4.15 5.30
CA CYS A 138 14.72 -4.61 6.47
C CYS A 138 15.92 -3.68 6.67
N ALA A 139 15.96 -2.99 7.79
CA ALA A 139 16.97 -1.99 8.10
C ALA A 139 17.58 -2.21 9.48
N GLN A 140 18.88 -1.94 9.63
CA GLN A 140 19.61 -2.06 10.88
C GLN A 140 20.04 -0.68 11.37
N LYS A 141 19.84 -0.41 12.65
CA LYS A 141 20.41 0.77 13.32
C LYS A 141 21.93 0.60 13.46
N LYS A 142 22.65 1.58 12.96
CA LYS A 142 24.13 1.71 13.19
C LYS A 142 24.44 2.49 14.44
#